data_f1cc0bd71eb0b382db14e0ed5e379bac
#
_entry.id   f1cc0bd71eb0b382db14e0ed5e379bac
#
_cell.length_a   1.000
_cell.length_b   1.000
_cell.length_c   1.000
_cell.angle_alpha   90.00
_cell.angle_beta   90.00
_cell.angle_gamma   90.00
#
_symmetry.space_group_name_H-M   'P 1'
#
loop_
_entity.id
_entity.type
_entity.pdbx_description
1 polymer ?
#
loop_
_entity_poly.entity_id
_entity_poly.type
_entity_poly.pdbx_seq_one_letter_code
_entity_poly.pdbx_strand_id
1 'polypeptide(L)'
;MVKLIYRWHLIILFGFSLGACQPSATQLTQLDVTKLPKATPEQVEKLVEQFIEAKPGETIQLPEGYFEMNTQLILDKVNRVTIKGAGMYNTVLSFKNLQAGGEGMKIAGDDVVLEGFTVMDAPGDCIKTQHCNNLTFRTVNTTWSYTDLSKRGTYGIYPVQCKNVLIERCEVSRSRDAGIYVGQSENIIVRNNVVFENVAGIEIENSDNAEVYENVAENNTGGILVFNLPGLPKAFGSRTRVFNNTIRNNNHENFADSGPVANGNAITMIPPGSGIVILAGNEVEIMGNKLINQKTAAISIASYHITQLPIPKHPGWSPYTTNIFVHDNTYEREFGMPDLTKDMGKLIATKCLKAQDIVYDGIVDESRGRNVQKNPMNICIREKTSDLRFTRFSLPASGKLSEIEAFPDATPFNACTVTVKTTPPVL
;
A
#
# COMPACT_ATOMS: atom_id res chain seq x y z
N MET A 1 3.88 -68.68 -39.15
CA MET A 1 3.30 -68.06 -37.94
C MET A 1 4.44 -67.40 -37.18
N VAL A 2 4.67 -66.12 -37.38
CA VAL A 2 5.68 -65.36 -36.62
C VAL A 2 4.96 -64.12 -36.07
N LYS A 3 4.87 -64.01 -34.76
CA LYS A 3 4.32 -62.84 -34.06
C LYS A 3 5.37 -61.77 -33.92
N LEU A 4 5.15 -60.64 -34.56
CA LEU A 4 5.92 -59.40 -34.34
C LEU A 4 5.35 -58.68 -33.13
N ILE A 5 6.19 -58.44 -32.12
CA ILE A 5 5.87 -57.66 -30.91
C ILE A 5 6.50 -56.26 -31.12
N TYR A 6 5.67 -55.23 -31.28
CA TYR A 6 6.11 -53.83 -31.27
C TYR A 6 6.18 -53.38 -29.80
N ARG A 7 7.37 -53.02 -29.34
CA ARG A 7 7.61 -52.28 -28.10
C ARG A 7 7.52 -50.78 -28.35
N TRP A 8 6.52 -50.16 -27.76
CA TRP A 8 6.43 -48.72 -27.66
C TRP A 8 7.27 -48.24 -26.49
N HIS A 9 8.29 -47.42 -26.74
CA HIS A 9 9.01 -46.69 -25.71
C HIS A 9 8.30 -45.34 -25.47
N LEU A 10 7.68 -45.21 -24.33
CA LEU A 10 7.07 -43.96 -23.86
C LEU A 10 8.22 -43.09 -23.29
N ILE A 11 8.63 -42.07 -24.00
CA ILE A 11 9.56 -41.04 -23.47
C ILE A 11 8.71 -40.06 -22.68
N ILE A 12 8.81 -40.17 -21.33
CA ILE A 12 8.23 -39.18 -20.41
C ILE A 12 9.26 -38.04 -20.30
N LEU A 13 8.98 -36.93 -20.97
CA LEU A 13 9.67 -35.66 -20.76
C LEU A 13 9.18 -35.06 -19.43
N PHE A 14 9.97 -35.20 -18.37
CA PHE A 14 9.82 -34.43 -17.15
C PHE A 14 10.24 -32.99 -17.45
N GLY A 15 9.28 -32.12 -17.73
CA GLY A 15 9.48 -30.67 -17.71
C GLY A 15 9.66 -30.21 -16.26
N PHE A 16 10.90 -30.00 -15.82
CA PHE A 16 11.17 -29.24 -14.59
C PHE A 16 10.78 -27.77 -14.84
N SER A 17 9.57 -27.42 -14.45
CA SER A 17 9.25 -26.01 -14.23
C SER A 17 9.97 -25.60 -12.95
N LEU A 18 11.04 -24.85 -13.08
CA LEU A 18 11.61 -24.07 -11.97
C LEU A 18 10.57 -22.99 -11.61
N GLY A 19 9.58 -23.37 -10.84
CA GLY A 19 8.74 -22.43 -10.11
C GLY A 19 9.65 -21.72 -9.11
N ALA A 20 10.04 -20.48 -9.40
CA ALA A 20 10.66 -19.63 -8.40
C ALA A 20 9.63 -19.47 -7.26
N CYS A 21 9.85 -20.19 -6.17
CA CYS A 21 9.07 -20.05 -4.94
C CYS A 21 9.40 -18.64 -4.42
N GLN A 22 8.50 -17.67 -4.63
CA GLN A 22 8.64 -16.37 -3.97
C GLN A 22 8.48 -16.62 -2.45
N PRO A 23 9.43 -16.17 -1.63
CA PRO A 23 9.33 -16.36 -0.19
C PRO A 23 8.07 -15.66 0.34
N SER A 24 7.35 -16.29 1.27
CA SER A 24 6.25 -15.64 1.99
C SER A 24 6.82 -14.67 3.02
N ALA A 25 6.11 -13.59 3.36
CA ALA A 25 6.52 -12.63 4.39
C ALA A 25 6.81 -13.34 5.73
N THR A 26 6.06 -14.37 6.06
CA THR A 26 6.27 -15.19 7.27
C THR A 26 7.67 -15.84 7.33
N GLN A 27 8.34 -16.02 6.18
CA GLN A 27 9.72 -16.53 6.11
C GLN A 27 10.77 -15.42 6.12
N LEU A 28 10.39 -14.18 5.79
CA LEU A 28 11.30 -13.03 5.75
C LEU A 28 11.48 -12.36 7.11
N THR A 29 10.48 -12.42 7.98
CA THR A 29 10.52 -11.77 9.31
C THR A 29 11.29 -12.61 10.32
N GLN A 30 12.60 -12.60 10.23
CA GLN A 30 13.46 -13.21 11.26
C GLN A 30 14.20 -12.17 12.10
N LEU A 31 13.56 -11.04 12.38
CA LEU A 31 14.13 -10.06 13.32
C LEU A 31 14.12 -10.64 14.74
N ASP A 32 15.26 -11.17 15.15
CA ASP A 32 15.49 -11.67 16.50
C ASP A 32 16.46 -10.73 17.21
N VAL A 33 15.92 -9.71 17.85
CA VAL A 33 16.70 -8.68 18.57
C VAL A 33 17.51 -9.26 19.73
N THR A 34 17.20 -10.46 20.21
CA THR A 34 17.92 -11.09 21.31
C THR A 34 19.32 -11.59 20.89
N LYS A 35 19.56 -11.72 19.60
CA LYS A 35 20.85 -12.11 19.03
C LYS A 35 21.78 -10.94 18.76
N LEU A 36 21.28 -9.71 18.84
CA LEU A 36 22.07 -8.51 18.59
C LEU A 36 22.78 -8.03 19.85
N PRO A 37 24.01 -7.52 19.72
CA PRO A 37 24.66 -6.84 20.84
C PRO A 37 23.82 -5.62 21.27
N LYS A 38 23.49 -5.55 22.55
CA LYS A 38 22.75 -4.40 23.11
C LYS A 38 23.70 -3.21 23.23
N ALA A 39 23.34 -2.09 22.61
CA ALA A 39 24.09 -0.84 22.71
C ALA A 39 24.10 -0.29 24.14
N THR A 40 25.23 0.26 24.56
CA THR A 40 25.35 0.95 25.84
C THR A 40 24.71 2.34 25.76
N PRO A 41 24.36 2.98 26.91
CA PRO A 41 23.85 4.34 26.91
C PRO A 41 24.77 5.33 26.17
N GLU A 42 26.08 5.20 26.34
CA GLU A 42 27.08 6.06 25.67
C GLU A 42 27.07 5.87 24.13
N GLN A 43 26.81 4.66 23.65
CA GLN A 43 26.67 4.39 22.23
C GLN A 43 25.40 5.00 21.66
N VAL A 44 24.29 4.98 22.42
CA VAL A 44 23.04 5.64 22.07
C VAL A 44 23.22 7.16 22.01
N GLU A 45 23.86 7.75 23.04
CA GLU A 45 24.13 9.19 23.10
C GLU A 45 25.01 9.64 21.92
N LYS A 46 26.09 8.93 21.64
CA LYS A 46 26.94 9.20 20.49
C LYS A 46 26.18 9.13 19.15
N LEU A 47 25.24 8.20 19.03
CA LEU A 47 24.39 8.12 17.82
C LEU A 47 23.50 9.36 17.70
N VAL A 48 22.90 9.84 18.79
CA VAL A 48 22.08 11.06 18.79
C VAL A 48 22.93 12.27 18.43
N GLU A 49 24.14 12.38 18.97
CA GLU A 49 25.10 13.46 18.63
C GLU A 49 25.42 13.49 17.15
N GLN A 50 25.63 12.33 16.49
CA GLN A 50 25.87 12.26 15.05
C GLN A 50 24.74 12.86 14.22
N PHE A 51 23.47 12.73 14.65
CA PHE A 51 22.35 13.37 13.96
C PHE A 51 22.30 14.88 14.21
N ILE A 52 22.63 15.33 15.43
CA ILE A 52 22.65 16.75 15.78
C ILE A 52 23.77 17.50 15.05
N GLU A 53 24.95 16.88 14.92
CA GLU A 53 26.15 17.48 14.34
C GLU A 53 26.29 17.22 12.83
N ALA A 54 25.36 16.48 12.23
CA ALA A 54 25.42 16.06 10.81
C ALA A 54 25.61 17.25 9.86
N LYS A 55 26.56 17.09 8.93
CA LYS A 55 26.86 18.10 7.88
C LYS A 55 26.47 17.61 6.51
N PRO A 56 26.21 18.52 5.57
CA PRO A 56 25.92 18.15 4.20
C PRO A 56 27.03 17.33 3.55
N GLY A 57 26.65 16.19 2.95
CA GLY A 57 27.56 15.26 2.28
C GLY A 57 28.09 14.14 3.18
N GLU A 58 27.66 14.08 4.44
CA GLU A 58 28.14 13.04 5.38
C GLU A 58 27.36 11.73 5.27
N THR A 59 28.04 10.66 5.72
CA THR A 59 27.40 9.39 5.99
C THR A 59 27.31 9.18 7.50
N ILE A 60 26.08 9.13 8.03
CA ILE A 60 25.82 8.73 9.41
C ILE A 60 25.82 7.20 9.45
N GLN A 61 26.89 6.63 10.03
CA GLN A 61 27.03 5.19 10.12
C GLN A 61 26.37 4.67 11.40
N LEU A 62 25.32 3.85 11.23
CA LEU A 62 24.65 3.16 12.33
C LEU A 62 25.34 1.80 12.54
N PRO A 63 25.97 1.55 13.70
CA PRO A 63 26.66 0.29 13.95
C PRO A 63 25.71 -0.90 14.04
N GLU A 64 26.25 -2.10 13.96
CA GLU A 64 25.54 -3.32 14.31
C GLU A 64 25.12 -3.28 15.78
N GLY A 65 23.87 -3.68 16.08
CA GLY A 65 23.37 -3.78 17.45
C GLY A 65 21.90 -3.40 17.60
N TYR A 66 21.41 -3.58 18.83
CA TYR A 66 20.10 -3.18 19.27
C TYR A 66 20.20 -1.93 20.15
N PHE A 67 19.63 -0.83 19.68
CA PHE A 67 19.69 0.50 20.31
C PHE A 67 18.33 0.83 20.92
N GLU A 68 18.25 0.97 22.24
CA GLU A 68 17.04 1.46 22.92
C GLU A 68 17.06 2.99 22.97
N MET A 69 16.32 3.60 22.05
CA MET A 69 16.25 5.05 21.88
C MET A 69 15.26 5.66 22.88
N ASN A 70 15.63 6.73 23.55
CA ASN A 70 14.77 7.51 24.47
C ASN A 70 14.43 8.89 23.91
N THR A 71 15.01 9.26 22.77
CA THR A 71 14.75 10.50 22.03
C THR A 71 14.60 10.22 20.54
N GLN A 72 13.93 11.12 19.82
CA GLN A 72 13.82 11.07 18.36
C GLN A 72 15.18 11.31 17.69
N LEU A 73 15.40 10.71 16.53
CA LEU A 73 16.50 11.07 15.66
C LEU A 73 16.00 12.09 14.64
N ILE A 74 16.54 13.29 14.69
CA ILE A 74 16.11 14.42 13.86
C ILE A 74 17.23 14.86 12.93
N LEU A 75 16.95 14.92 11.64
CA LEU A 75 17.80 15.54 10.61
C LEU A 75 16.97 16.64 9.94
N ASP A 76 17.26 17.90 10.24
CA ASP A 76 16.48 19.03 9.71
C ASP A 76 17.33 19.90 8.75
N LYS A 77 16.91 19.94 7.48
CA LYS A 77 17.53 20.74 6.41
C LYS A 77 19.02 20.46 6.16
N VAL A 78 19.44 19.21 6.38
CA VAL A 78 20.80 18.75 6.04
C VAL A 78 20.73 17.91 4.77
N ASN A 79 21.40 18.37 3.71
CA ASN A 79 21.31 17.78 2.38
C ASN A 79 22.49 16.81 2.10
N ARG A 80 22.29 15.88 1.17
CA ARG A 80 23.28 14.90 0.71
C ARG A 80 23.78 14.01 1.86
N VAL A 81 22.88 13.55 2.69
CA VAL A 81 23.19 12.68 3.83
C VAL A 81 22.79 11.24 3.53
N THR A 82 23.69 10.32 3.80
CA THR A 82 23.38 8.89 3.81
C THR A 82 23.31 8.40 5.25
N ILE A 83 22.17 7.84 5.67
CA ILE A 83 22.00 7.14 6.94
C ILE A 83 22.13 5.65 6.66
N LYS A 84 23.20 5.02 7.12
CA LYS A 84 23.56 3.66 6.73
C LYS A 84 23.75 2.74 7.92
N GLY A 85 22.94 1.68 7.99
CA GLY A 85 23.08 0.59 8.96
C GLY A 85 24.02 -0.53 8.48
N ALA A 86 24.33 -1.44 9.37
CA ALA A 86 25.11 -2.64 9.08
C ALA A 86 24.30 -3.75 8.38
N GLY A 87 23.02 -3.53 8.17
CA GLY A 87 22.06 -4.43 7.53
C GLY A 87 20.69 -4.31 8.13
N MET A 88 19.64 -4.64 7.34
CA MET A 88 18.24 -4.51 7.74
C MET A 88 17.94 -5.16 9.10
N TYR A 89 18.54 -6.31 9.40
CA TYR A 89 18.33 -7.03 10.65
C TYR A 89 19.51 -6.97 11.62
N ASN A 90 20.60 -6.28 11.24
CA ASN A 90 21.81 -6.17 12.04
C ASN A 90 21.89 -4.86 12.82
N THR A 91 21.23 -3.80 12.34
CA THR A 91 21.10 -2.53 13.07
C THR A 91 19.63 -2.29 13.38
N VAL A 92 19.30 -2.22 14.66
CA VAL A 92 17.92 -2.04 15.12
C VAL A 92 17.82 -0.87 16.08
N LEU A 93 17.00 0.12 15.72
CA LEU A 93 16.67 1.29 16.52
C LEU A 93 15.25 1.11 17.10
N SER A 94 15.15 0.84 18.39
CA SER A 94 13.86 0.66 19.08
C SER A 94 13.48 1.92 19.82
N PHE A 95 12.33 2.50 19.47
CA PHE A 95 11.78 3.71 20.10
C PHE A 95 10.72 3.39 21.17
N LYS A 96 10.73 2.17 21.69
CA LYS A 96 9.81 1.73 22.74
C LYS A 96 9.84 2.60 23.99
N ASN A 97 10.99 3.19 24.29
CA ASN A 97 11.23 4.01 25.47
C ASN A 97 11.26 5.51 25.17
N LEU A 98 10.72 5.93 24.00
CA LEU A 98 10.68 7.34 23.60
C LEU A 98 9.96 8.19 24.65
N GLN A 99 10.64 9.24 25.16
CA GLN A 99 10.13 10.09 26.24
C GLN A 99 9.23 11.22 25.72
N ALA A 100 9.45 11.69 24.50
CA ALA A 100 8.70 12.79 23.90
C ALA A 100 8.71 12.68 22.38
N GLY A 101 7.64 13.21 21.75
CA GLY A 101 7.44 13.09 20.31
C GLY A 101 6.63 11.85 19.95
N GLY A 102 6.37 11.66 18.66
CA GLY A 102 5.60 10.53 18.13
C GLY A 102 6.41 9.71 17.12
N GLU A 103 7.31 10.36 16.40
CA GLU A 103 8.11 9.73 15.37
C GLU A 103 9.41 9.14 15.93
N GLY A 104 9.86 8.00 15.41
CA GLY A 104 11.19 7.48 15.71
C GLY A 104 12.27 8.32 15.04
N MET A 105 12.14 8.49 13.73
CA MET A 105 13.03 9.35 12.93
C MET A 105 12.21 10.42 12.22
N LYS A 106 12.71 11.66 12.22
CA LYS A 106 12.14 12.80 11.51
C LYS A 106 13.19 13.46 10.65
N ILE A 107 12.99 13.45 9.32
CA ILE A 107 14.02 13.83 8.36
C ILE A 107 13.47 14.83 7.37
N ALA A 108 14.19 15.93 7.18
CA ALA A 108 13.99 16.92 6.13
C ALA A 108 15.34 17.28 5.49
N GLY A 109 15.41 17.27 4.17
CA GLY A 109 16.63 17.59 3.40
C GLY A 109 16.58 16.96 2.02
N ASP A 110 17.39 17.47 1.11
CA ASP A 110 17.50 16.97 -0.26
C ASP A 110 18.65 15.97 -0.40
N ASP A 111 18.53 15.06 -1.37
CA ASP A 111 19.51 14.02 -1.67
C ASP A 111 19.81 13.13 -0.43
N VAL A 112 18.76 12.60 0.20
CA VAL A 112 18.87 11.77 1.40
C VAL A 112 18.66 10.31 1.06
N VAL A 113 19.55 9.46 1.58
CA VAL A 113 19.48 8.00 1.47
C VAL A 113 19.40 7.38 2.86
N LEU A 114 18.42 6.49 3.06
CA LEU A 114 18.27 5.66 4.25
C LEU A 114 18.43 4.21 3.81
N GLU A 115 19.41 3.50 4.35
CA GLU A 115 19.66 2.11 3.94
C GLU A 115 20.16 1.17 5.06
N GLY A 116 19.68 -0.07 5.04
CA GLY A 116 20.27 -1.17 5.78
C GLY A 116 20.05 -1.16 7.29
N PHE A 117 18.86 -0.77 7.79
CA PHE A 117 18.55 -0.81 9.23
C PHE A 117 17.05 -1.02 9.50
N THR A 118 16.73 -1.32 10.76
CA THR A 118 15.37 -1.42 11.28
C THR A 118 15.06 -0.25 12.22
N VAL A 119 13.85 0.30 12.08
CA VAL A 119 13.21 1.17 13.07
C VAL A 119 11.98 0.47 13.63
N MET A 120 11.87 0.38 14.95
CA MET A 120 10.74 -0.31 15.56
C MET A 120 10.17 0.40 16.78
N ASP A 121 8.90 0.08 17.06
CA ASP A 121 8.18 0.47 18.29
C ASP A 121 8.04 1.98 18.52
N ALA A 122 8.07 2.80 17.47
CA ALA A 122 7.75 4.22 17.59
C ALA A 122 6.27 4.41 18.00
N PRO A 123 5.95 5.35 18.92
CA PRO A 123 4.57 5.59 19.35
C PRO A 123 3.64 6.06 18.23
N GLY A 124 4.16 6.83 17.28
CA GLY A 124 3.47 7.28 16.06
C GLY A 124 4.11 6.68 14.81
N ASP A 125 4.86 7.47 14.03
CA ASP A 125 5.47 7.01 12.79
C ASP A 125 6.89 6.48 13.03
N CYS A 126 7.26 5.38 12.39
CA CYS A 126 8.65 4.91 12.49
C CYS A 126 9.62 5.90 11.83
N ILE A 127 9.42 6.21 10.55
CA ILE A 127 10.29 7.13 9.81
C ILE A 127 9.43 8.11 9.02
N LYS A 128 9.40 9.36 9.45
CA LYS A 128 8.75 10.46 8.75
C LYS A 128 9.77 11.29 7.99
N THR A 129 9.56 11.46 6.68
CA THR A 129 10.35 12.38 5.86
C THR A 129 9.44 13.43 5.25
N GLN A 130 9.87 14.69 5.28
CA GLN A 130 9.02 15.80 4.84
C GLN A 130 9.80 16.82 4.03
N HIS A 131 9.22 17.30 2.93
CA HIS A 131 9.81 18.31 2.05
C HIS A 131 11.19 17.93 1.47
N CYS A 132 11.40 16.63 1.23
CA CYS A 132 12.63 16.11 0.64
C CYS A 132 12.53 16.08 -0.90
N ASN A 133 13.65 16.34 -1.55
CA ASN A 133 13.83 16.09 -2.98
C ASN A 133 14.97 15.09 -3.19
N ASN A 134 14.81 14.10 -4.08
CA ASN A 134 15.71 12.96 -4.25
C ASN A 134 15.88 12.14 -2.94
N LEU A 135 14.83 11.44 -2.56
CA LEU A 135 14.75 10.65 -1.33
C LEU A 135 14.77 9.16 -1.66
N THR A 136 15.68 8.42 -1.04
CA THR A 136 15.76 6.97 -1.22
C THR A 136 15.66 6.22 0.10
N PHE A 137 14.75 5.24 0.15
CA PHE A 137 14.73 4.18 1.16
C PHE A 137 15.14 2.87 0.49
N ARG A 138 16.13 2.20 1.05
CA ARG A 138 16.64 0.93 0.51
C ARG A 138 16.95 -0.05 1.63
N THR A 139 16.36 -1.25 1.56
CA THR A 139 16.62 -2.30 2.58
C THR A 139 16.39 -1.80 4.01
N VAL A 140 15.35 -1.00 4.22
CA VAL A 140 14.90 -0.51 5.52
C VAL A 140 13.75 -1.37 6.00
N ASN A 141 13.77 -1.76 7.27
CA ASN A 141 12.64 -2.43 7.90
C ASN A 141 11.98 -1.50 8.93
N THR A 142 10.64 -1.51 8.96
CA THR A 142 9.88 -0.86 10.03
C THR A 142 8.82 -1.79 10.58
N THR A 143 8.71 -1.88 11.91
CA THR A 143 7.78 -2.82 12.56
C THR A 143 7.43 -2.42 13.99
N TRP A 144 6.44 -3.08 14.57
CA TRP A 144 6.07 -2.96 15.97
C TRP A 144 6.03 -4.34 16.64
N SER A 145 6.65 -4.47 17.80
CA SER A 145 6.71 -5.71 18.58
C SER A 145 5.44 -5.99 19.40
N TYR A 146 4.55 -5.00 19.53
CA TYR A 146 3.37 -5.11 20.40
C TYR A 146 2.32 -6.07 19.84
N THR A 147 1.84 -6.98 20.70
CA THR A 147 0.64 -7.78 20.44
C THR A 147 -0.64 -6.97 20.60
N ASP A 148 -0.62 -5.99 21.50
CA ASP A 148 -1.69 -5.00 21.68
C ASP A 148 -1.69 -4.04 20.50
N LEU A 149 -2.71 -4.14 19.66
CA LEU A 149 -2.83 -3.36 18.41
C LEU A 149 -2.92 -1.84 18.69
N SER A 150 -3.48 -1.44 19.85
CA SER A 150 -3.61 -0.03 20.21
C SER A 150 -2.28 0.67 20.49
N LYS A 151 -1.22 -0.10 20.76
CA LYS A 151 0.13 0.40 21.02
C LYS A 151 0.99 0.52 19.77
N ARG A 152 0.51 0.02 18.63
CA ARG A 152 1.21 0.16 17.36
C ARG A 152 1.07 1.59 16.84
N GLY A 153 2.09 2.10 16.21
CA GLY A 153 2.07 3.43 15.60
C GLY A 153 1.36 3.45 14.24
N THR A 154 1.39 4.60 13.60
CA THR A 154 0.54 4.90 12.44
C THR A 154 1.20 4.48 11.13
N TYR A 155 2.36 5.04 10.79
CA TYR A 155 3.04 4.80 9.52
C TYR A 155 4.43 4.18 9.71
N GLY A 156 4.77 3.20 8.88
CA GLY A 156 6.11 2.63 8.87
C GLY A 156 7.11 3.55 8.16
N ILE A 157 7.02 3.65 6.84
CA ILE A 157 7.78 4.58 5.99
C ILE A 157 6.83 5.67 5.51
N TYR A 158 7.10 6.93 5.89
CA TYR A 158 6.18 8.05 5.68
C TYR A 158 6.82 9.26 5.00
N PRO A 159 7.06 9.24 3.67
CA PRO A 159 7.36 10.45 2.92
C PRO A 159 6.11 11.27 2.64
N VAL A 160 6.16 12.57 2.99
CA VAL A 160 5.08 13.53 2.74
C VAL A 160 5.63 14.83 2.15
N GLN A 161 4.96 15.33 1.09
CA GLN A 161 5.37 16.55 0.38
C GLN A 161 6.81 16.45 -0.18
N CYS A 162 7.17 15.26 -0.66
CA CYS A 162 8.48 14.94 -1.21
C CYS A 162 8.43 14.85 -2.74
N LYS A 163 9.61 14.98 -3.38
CA LYS A 163 9.78 14.76 -4.82
C LYS A 163 10.88 13.75 -5.09
N ASN A 164 10.74 13.03 -6.22
CA ASN A 164 11.73 12.04 -6.64
C ASN A 164 12.00 11.03 -5.50
N VAL A 165 10.97 10.22 -5.18
CA VAL A 165 10.98 9.28 -4.07
C VAL A 165 11.19 7.85 -4.58
N LEU A 166 12.20 7.16 -4.08
CA LEU A 166 12.42 5.75 -4.30
C LEU A 166 12.31 4.97 -2.99
N ILE A 167 11.43 3.98 -2.96
CA ILE A 167 11.31 3.03 -1.84
C ILE A 167 11.46 1.63 -2.41
N GLU A 168 12.59 0.97 -2.12
CA GLU A 168 12.87 -0.34 -2.69
C GLU A 168 13.47 -1.33 -1.69
N ARG A 169 13.09 -2.60 -1.84
CA ARG A 169 13.61 -3.72 -1.04
C ARG A 169 13.45 -3.51 0.47
N CYS A 170 12.41 -2.76 0.87
CA CYS A 170 12.05 -2.53 2.25
C CYS A 170 11.07 -3.60 2.75
N GLU A 171 11.06 -3.83 4.05
CA GLU A 171 10.10 -4.68 4.72
C GLU A 171 9.33 -3.86 5.76
N VAL A 172 8.00 -3.85 5.67
CA VAL A 172 7.20 -2.97 6.52
C VAL A 172 6.00 -3.71 7.08
N SER A 173 5.86 -3.69 8.40
CA SER A 173 4.79 -4.47 9.03
C SER A 173 4.21 -3.83 10.27
N ARG A 174 2.94 -4.22 10.55
CA ARG A 174 2.24 -3.97 11.81
C ARG A 174 1.87 -2.51 12.06
N SER A 175 1.79 -1.70 11.02
CA SER A 175 1.28 -0.32 11.08
C SER A 175 -0.23 -0.31 11.28
N ARG A 176 -0.70 0.58 12.15
CA ARG A 176 -2.13 0.76 12.43
C ARG A 176 -2.86 1.54 11.33
N ASP A 177 -2.12 2.14 10.42
CA ASP A 177 -2.61 2.77 9.20
C ASP A 177 -1.84 2.17 8.01
N ALA A 178 -0.96 2.87 7.34
CA ALA A 178 -0.24 2.32 6.21
C ALA A 178 1.20 1.88 6.56
N GLY A 179 1.63 0.73 6.05
CA GLY A 179 3.01 0.31 6.14
C GLY A 179 3.91 1.29 5.41
N ILE A 180 3.70 1.45 4.10
CA ILE A 180 4.32 2.49 3.28
C ILE A 180 3.24 3.49 2.91
N TYR A 181 3.36 4.74 3.38
CA TYR A 181 2.51 5.85 2.98
C TYR A 181 3.33 6.87 2.20
N VAL A 182 2.89 7.23 1.01
CA VAL A 182 3.49 8.32 0.22
C VAL A 182 2.42 9.35 -0.07
N GLY A 183 2.47 10.49 0.64
CA GLY A 183 1.44 11.52 0.57
C GLY A 183 1.91 12.82 -0.06
N GLN A 184 1.04 13.44 -0.89
CA GLN A 184 1.21 14.79 -1.43
C GLN A 184 2.55 15.00 -2.14
N SER A 185 3.07 13.93 -2.73
CA SER A 185 4.40 13.81 -3.32
C SER A 185 4.36 13.72 -4.84
N GLU A 186 5.53 13.77 -5.49
CA GLU A 186 5.66 13.71 -6.95
C GLU A 186 6.84 12.82 -7.38
N ASN A 187 6.69 12.15 -8.53
CA ASN A 187 7.73 11.29 -9.12
C ASN A 187 8.14 10.18 -8.14
N ILE A 188 7.32 9.15 -8.03
CA ILE A 188 7.41 8.15 -6.98
C ILE A 188 7.64 6.77 -7.58
N ILE A 189 8.58 6.03 -7.03
CA ILE A 189 8.76 4.59 -7.30
C ILE A 189 8.71 3.84 -5.97
N VAL A 190 7.78 2.89 -5.87
CA VAL A 190 7.67 1.93 -4.76
C VAL A 190 7.78 0.52 -5.35
N ARG A 191 8.91 -0.16 -5.16
CA ARG A 191 9.16 -1.45 -5.82
C ARG A 191 9.89 -2.47 -4.97
N ASN A 192 9.64 -3.76 -5.25
CA ASN A 192 10.34 -4.88 -4.61
C ASN A 192 10.26 -4.86 -3.07
N ASN A 193 9.21 -4.28 -2.50
CA ASN A 193 8.99 -4.23 -1.07
C ASN A 193 8.08 -5.38 -0.62
N VAL A 194 8.18 -5.74 0.66
CA VAL A 194 7.26 -6.67 1.32
C VAL A 194 6.54 -5.94 2.43
N VAL A 195 5.20 -5.90 2.36
CA VAL A 195 4.36 -5.20 3.33
C VAL A 195 3.29 -6.15 3.88
N PHE A 196 3.24 -6.30 5.22
CA PHE A 196 2.35 -7.30 5.82
C PHE A 196 1.87 -6.93 7.23
N GLU A 197 0.74 -7.48 7.63
CA GLU A 197 0.12 -7.23 8.95
C GLU A 197 -0.13 -5.73 9.24
N ASN A 198 -0.32 -4.90 8.20
CA ASN A 198 -0.73 -3.51 8.31
C ASN A 198 -2.24 -3.37 8.07
N VAL A 199 -2.81 -2.20 8.36
CA VAL A 199 -4.16 -1.90 7.86
C VAL A 199 -4.09 -1.66 6.35
N ALA A 200 -3.29 -0.72 5.87
CA ALA A 200 -2.94 -0.63 4.47
C ALA A 200 -1.49 -1.10 4.25
N GLY A 201 -1.24 -1.95 3.25
CA GLY A 201 0.12 -2.34 2.92
C GLY A 201 0.90 -1.16 2.36
N ILE A 202 0.44 -0.61 1.23
CA ILE A 202 0.99 0.57 0.55
C ILE A 202 -0.14 1.55 0.29
N GLU A 203 0.09 2.84 0.56
CA GLU A 203 -0.85 3.92 0.25
C GLU A 203 -0.16 5.05 -0.51
N ILE A 204 -0.75 5.42 -1.65
CA ILE A 204 -0.38 6.59 -2.45
C ILE A 204 -1.51 7.59 -2.34
N GLU A 205 -1.29 8.71 -1.62
CA GLU A 205 -2.33 9.67 -1.32
C GLU A 205 -2.03 11.06 -1.89
N ASN A 206 -2.98 11.64 -2.63
CA ASN A 206 -2.89 12.97 -3.25
C ASN A 206 -1.53 13.21 -3.94
N SER A 207 -1.00 12.19 -4.61
CA SER A 207 0.34 12.20 -5.18
C SER A 207 0.31 12.07 -6.70
N ASP A 208 1.33 12.59 -7.38
CA ASP A 208 1.42 12.55 -8.83
C ASP A 208 2.56 11.68 -9.33
N ASN A 209 2.32 11.03 -10.48
CA ASN A 209 3.36 10.33 -11.23
C ASN A 209 4.03 9.23 -10.40
N ALA A 210 3.21 8.27 -9.94
CA ALA A 210 3.64 7.17 -9.08
C ALA A 210 3.65 5.83 -9.83
N GLU A 211 4.70 5.04 -9.61
CA GLU A 211 4.80 3.64 -10.04
C GLU A 211 4.96 2.73 -8.83
N VAL A 212 4.01 1.80 -8.65
CA VAL A 212 3.98 0.83 -7.55
C VAL A 212 4.04 -0.56 -8.17
N TYR A 213 5.19 -1.23 -8.12
CA TYR A 213 5.37 -2.48 -8.85
C TYR A 213 6.31 -3.48 -8.19
N GLU A 214 6.12 -4.76 -8.54
CA GLU A 214 6.93 -5.88 -8.04
C GLU A 214 6.97 -5.95 -6.51
N ASN A 215 5.94 -5.43 -5.82
CA ASN A 215 5.80 -5.54 -4.38
C ASN A 215 5.02 -6.80 -4.01
N VAL A 216 5.23 -7.27 -2.79
CA VAL A 216 4.40 -8.27 -2.13
C VAL A 216 3.60 -7.57 -1.02
N ALA A 217 2.28 -7.51 -1.17
CA ALA A 217 1.37 -7.00 -0.14
C ALA A 217 0.51 -8.17 0.36
N GLU A 218 0.79 -8.64 1.57
CA GLU A 218 0.11 -9.83 2.09
C GLU A 218 -0.30 -9.70 3.55
N ASN A 219 -1.40 -10.36 3.92
CA ASN A 219 -1.89 -10.39 5.30
C ASN A 219 -2.17 -8.99 5.90
N ASN A 220 -2.43 -7.98 5.07
CA ASN A 220 -2.93 -6.68 5.50
C ASN A 220 -4.47 -6.70 5.54
N THR A 221 -5.10 -5.60 5.95
CA THR A 221 -6.55 -5.42 5.75
C THR A 221 -6.84 -5.04 4.30
N GLY A 222 -6.09 -4.08 3.76
CA GLY A 222 -6.04 -3.70 2.35
C GLY A 222 -4.61 -3.76 1.81
N GLY A 223 -4.44 -4.23 0.57
CA GLY A 223 -3.11 -4.43 -0.01
C GLY A 223 -2.47 -3.13 -0.48
N ILE A 224 -3.01 -2.49 -1.52
CA ILE A 224 -2.51 -1.23 -2.11
C ILE A 224 -3.67 -0.25 -2.27
N LEU A 225 -3.50 0.97 -1.76
CA LEU A 225 -4.50 2.02 -1.78
C LEU A 225 -4.02 3.22 -2.61
N VAL A 226 -4.91 3.77 -3.44
CA VAL A 226 -4.65 4.99 -4.22
C VAL A 226 -5.78 5.97 -3.94
N PHE A 227 -5.50 6.95 -3.10
CA PHE A 227 -6.50 7.86 -2.56
C PHE A 227 -6.27 9.31 -2.96
N ASN A 228 -7.38 10.04 -3.13
CA ASN A 228 -7.41 11.49 -3.12
C ASN A 228 -8.37 11.96 -2.04
N LEU A 229 -7.83 12.40 -0.92
CA LEU A 229 -8.61 12.86 0.22
C LEU A 229 -8.70 14.39 0.24
N PRO A 230 -9.82 14.95 0.73
CA PRO A 230 -9.99 16.39 0.86
C PRO A 230 -9.18 16.97 2.04
N GLY A 231 -8.96 18.30 2.00
CA GLY A 231 -8.39 19.02 3.13
C GLY A 231 -6.87 18.93 3.26
N LEU A 232 -6.19 18.30 2.32
CA LEU A 232 -4.73 18.18 2.31
C LEU A 232 -4.07 19.33 1.55
N PRO A 233 -2.81 19.74 1.86
CA PRO A 233 -2.10 20.81 1.19
C PRO A 233 -2.02 20.63 -0.32
N LYS A 234 -1.78 19.41 -0.82
CA LYS A 234 -1.95 19.07 -2.23
C LYS A 234 -3.37 18.54 -2.43
N ALA A 235 -4.17 19.31 -3.14
CA ALA A 235 -5.60 19.05 -3.30
C ALA A 235 -5.89 17.72 -4.01
N PHE A 236 -5.07 17.34 -5.01
CA PHE A 236 -5.36 16.19 -5.87
C PHE A 236 -4.08 15.56 -6.42
N GLY A 237 -4.10 14.26 -6.65
CA GLY A 237 -3.06 13.50 -7.31
C GLY A 237 -3.58 12.75 -8.53
N SER A 238 -2.68 12.40 -9.44
CA SER A 238 -3.00 11.67 -10.67
C SER A 238 -1.80 10.89 -11.21
N ARG A 239 -2.03 10.11 -12.27
CA ARG A 239 -1.00 9.33 -12.98
C ARG A 239 -0.29 8.33 -12.08
N THR A 240 -1.08 7.41 -11.51
CA THR A 240 -0.56 6.30 -10.70
C THR A 240 -0.69 4.99 -11.48
N ARG A 241 0.39 4.21 -11.53
CA ARG A 241 0.40 2.86 -12.10
C ARG A 241 0.70 1.84 -11.01
N VAL A 242 -0.17 0.84 -10.88
CA VAL A 242 -0.02 -0.29 -9.93
C VAL A 242 0.11 -1.56 -10.75
N PHE A 243 1.32 -2.13 -10.85
CA PHE A 243 1.54 -3.21 -11.79
C PHE A 243 2.52 -4.29 -11.31
N ASN A 244 2.32 -5.52 -11.78
CA ASN A 244 3.19 -6.66 -11.49
C ASN A 244 3.38 -6.94 -9.98
N ASN A 245 2.45 -6.52 -9.12
CA ASN A 245 2.50 -6.83 -7.70
C ASN A 245 1.89 -8.20 -7.41
N THR A 246 2.33 -8.83 -6.33
CA THR A 246 1.65 -9.97 -5.72
C THR A 246 0.88 -9.49 -4.50
N ILE A 247 -0.44 -9.53 -4.57
CA ILE A 247 -1.34 -9.02 -3.55
C ILE A 247 -2.17 -10.21 -3.06
N ARG A 248 -1.90 -10.69 -1.84
CA ARG A 248 -2.48 -11.94 -1.38
C ARG A 248 -2.93 -11.91 0.09
N ASN A 249 -4.03 -12.60 0.37
CA ASN A 249 -4.53 -12.84 1.73
C ASN A 249 -4.68 -11.56 2.56
N ASN A 250 -5.01 -10.40 1.97
CA ASN A 250 -5.19 -9.17 2.73
C ASN A 250 -6.52 -9.20 3.50
N ASN A 251 -6.65 -10.20 4.36
CA ASN A 251 -7.87 -10.56 5.08
C ASN A 251 -7.79 -10.25 6.59
N HIS A 252 -6.74 -9.54 7.02
CA HIS A 252 -6.58 -9.14 8.43
C HIS A 252 -7.71 -8.20 8.85
N GLU A 253 -8.15 -8.29 10.09
CA GLU A 253 -9.13 -7.35 10.63
C GLU A 253 -8.63 -5.90 10.52
N ASN A 254 -9.55 -4.95 10.35
CA ASN A 254 -9.20 -3.54 10.34
C ASN A 254 -9.06 -3.03 11.78
N PHE A 255 -7.85 -2.75 12.20
CA PHE A 255 -7.52 -2.28 13.54
C PHE A 255 -7.13 -0.79 13.59
N ALA A 256 -7.42 -0.01 12.53
CA ALA A 256 -7.18 1.43 12.50
C ALA A 256 -7.89 2.17 13.64
N ASP A 257 -9.07 1.71 14.04
CA ASP A 257 -9.88 2.30 15.12
C ASP A 257 -9.34 2.04 16.55
N SER A 258 -8.31 1.21 16.70
CA SER A 258 -7.79 0.81 18.01
C SER A 258 -6.96 1.88 18.73
N GLY A 259 -6.85 3.11 18.19
CA GLY A 259 -6.03 4.18 18.75
C GLY A 259 -6.63 5.59 18.65
N PRO A 260 -5.90 6.62 19.10
CA PRO A 260 -6.42 7.98 19.26
C PRO A 260 -6.80 8.71 17.95
N VAL A 261 -6.50 8.15 16.80
CA VAL A 261 -6.81 8.72 15.47
C VAL A 261 -8.16 8.19 14.94
N ALA A 262 -8.87 7.39 15.69
CA ALA A 262 -10.17 6.85 15.35
C ALA A 262 -11.22 7.97 15.18
N ASN A 263 -12.04 7.88 14.19
CA ASN A 263 -13.26 8.61 13.82
C ASN A 263 -13.11 9.51 12.58
N GLY A 264 -13.65 8.99 11.47
CA GLY A 264 -13.87 9.76 10.25
C GLY A 264 -12.74 9.69 9.22
N ASN A 265 -11.71 8.86 9.42
CA ASN A 265 -10.67 8.63 8.43
C ASN A 265 -11.10 7.48 7.46
N ALA A 266 -10.88 7.67 6.16
CA ALA A 266 -11.26 6.69 5.13
C ALA A 266 -10.63 5.31 5.35
N ILE A 267 -9.44 5.24 5.95
CA ILE A 267 -8.74 3.98 6.24
C ILE A 267 -9.54 3.07 7.18
N THR A 268 -10.30 3.64 8.13
CA THR A 268 -11.11 2.87 9.08
C THR A 268 -12.29 2.16 8.41
N MET A 269 -12.64 2.56 7.20
CA MET A 269 -13.76 2.01 6.42
C MET A 269 -13.36 0.85 5.51
N ILE A 270 -12.06 0.63 5.32
CA ILE A 270 -11.56 -0.44 4.45
C ILE A 270 -11.97 -1.81 5.01
N PRO A 271 -12.72 -2.60 4.26
CA PRO A 271 -13.09 -3.93 4.71
C PRO A 271 -11.91 -4.89 4.59
N PRO A 272 -11.73 -5.79 5.56
CA PRO A 272 -10.86 -6.95 5.41
C PRO A 272 -11.11 -7.70 4.11
N GLY A 273 -10.03 -8.05 3.39
CA GLY A 273 -10.14 -8.71 2.10
C GLY A 273 -10.19 -7.74 0.92
N SER A 274 -9.60 -6.56 1.08
CA SER A 274 -9.42 -5.59 0.00
C SER A 274 -8.03 -5.75 -0.63
N GLY A 275 -7.96 -5.99 -1.94
CA GLY A 275 -6.68 -6.10 -2.65
C GLY A 275 -6.14 -4.71 -3.03
N ILE A 276 -6.71 -4.08 -4.06
CA ILE A 276 -6.40 -2.72 -4.49
C ILE A 276 -7.65 -1.86 -4.30
N VAL A 277 -7.50 -0.68 -3.68
CA VAL A 277 -8.62 0.25 -3.49
C VAL A 277 -8.27 1.60 -4.10
N ILE A 278 -9.11 2.07 -5.01
CA ILE A 278 -9.05 3.43 -5.56
C ILE A 278 -10.18 4.22 -4.93
N LEU A 279 -9.85 5.37 -4.32
CA LEU A 279 -10.83 6.29 -3.75
C LEU A 279 -10.63 7.71 -4.31
N ALA A 280 -11.60 8.22 -5.04
CA ALA A 280 -11.54 9.52 -5.74
C ALA A 280 -10.29 9.67 -6.64
N GLY A 281 -9.77 8.54 -7.18
CA GLY A 281 -8.58 8.50 -8.01
C GLY A 281 -8.80 9.06 -9.42
N ASN A 282 -7.75 9.60 -10.02
CA ASN A 282 -7.75 10.03 -11.40
C ASN A 282 -6.50 9.56 -12.14
N GLU A 283 -6.68 9.07 -13.37
CA GLU A 283 -5.59 8.53 -14.19
C GLU A 283 -4.82 7.42 -13.43
N VAL A 284 -5.53 6.34 -13.08
CA VAL A 284 -4.93 5.17 -12.42
C VAL A 284 -4.98 3.96 -13.35
N GLU A 285 -3.83 3.31 -13.55
CA GLU A 285 -3.72 2.07 -14.30
C GLU A 285 -3.34 0.91 -13.38
N ILE A 286 -4.10 -0.18 -13.46
CA ILE A 286 -3.88 -1.40 -12.68
C ILE A 286 -3.69 -2.56 -13.65
N MET A 287 -2.48 -3.11 -13.74
CA MET A 287 -2.18 -4.12 -14.73
C MET A 287 -1.20 -5.20 -14.26
N GLY A 288 -1.36 -6.42 -14.76
CA GLY A 288 -0.40 -7.51 -14.54
C GLY A 288 -0.24 -7.95 -13.08
N ASN A 289 -1.11 -7.52 -12.17
CA ASN A 289 -1.03 -7.92 -10.77
C ASN A 289 -1.60 -9.33 -10.56
N LYS A 290 -1.06 -10.04 -9.57
CA LYS A 290 -1.60 -11.29 -9.07
C LYS A 290 -2.40 -11.01 -7.79
N LEU A 291 -3.72 -11.11 -7.90
CA LEU A 291 -4.66 -10.87 -6.79
C LEU A 291 -5.16 -12.23 -6.28
N ILE A 292 -4.68 -12.62 -5.11
CA ILE A 292 -4.86 -13.98 -4.58
C ILE A 292 -5.64 -13.90 -3.27
N ASN A 293 -6.77 -14.59 -3.21
CA ASN A 293 -7.56 -14.81 -2.00
C ASN A 293 -7.93 -13.52 -1.24
N GLN A 294 -8.50 -12.55 -1.95
CA GLN A 294 -9.10 -11.38 -1.33
C GLN A 294 -10.57 -11.70 -0.98
N LYS A 295 -10.90 -11.82 0.32
CA LYS A 295 -12.24 -12.29 0.74
C LYS A 295 -13.39 -11.34 0.43
N THR A 296 -13.11 -10.05 0.14
CA THR A 296 -14.15 -9.05 -0.13
C THR A 296 -14.12 -8.57 -1.58
N ALA A 297 -13.07 -7.87 -1.99
CA ALA A 297 -12.90 -7.41 -3.36
C ALA A 297 -11.42 -7.33 -3.75
N ALA A 298 -11.06 -7.91 -4.89
CA ALA A 298 -9.67 -7.84 -5.35
C ALA A 298 -9.31 -6.43 -5.83
N ILE A 299 -10.22 -5.73 -6.51
CA ILE A 299 -10.07 -4.33 -6.92
C ILE A 299 -11.38 -3.59 -6.61
N SER A 300 -11.29 -2.46 -5.90
CA SER A 300 -12.41 -1.56 -5.63
C SER A 300 -12.17 -0.20 -6.28
N ILE A 301 -13.13 0.27 -7.08
CA ILE A 301 -13.13 1.57 -7.74
C ILE A 301 -14.27 2.38 -7.12
N ALA A 302 -13.92 3.39 -6.31
CA ALA A 302 -14.88 4.12 -5.52
C ALA A 302 -14.65 5.64 -5.57
N SER A 303 -15.74 6.39 -5.57
CA SER A 303 -15.75 7.82 -5.32
C SER A 303 -15.70 8.09 -3.81
N TYR A 304 -15.32 9.30 -3.40
CA TYR A 304 -15.35 9.69 -1.99
C TYR A 304 -16.77 9.65 -1.39
N HIS A 305 -17.79 9.75 -2.22
CA HIS A 305 -19.20 9.65 -1.79
C HIS A 305 -19.53 8.33 -1.08
N ILE A 306 -18.79 7.25 -1.37
CA ILE A 306 -19.00 5.95 -0.71
C ILE A 306 -18.73 6.00 0.79
N THR A 307 -17.91 6.94 1.24
CA THR A 307 -17.59 7.12 2.66
C THR A 307 -18.72 7.69 3.47
N GLN A 308 -19.72 8.32 2.82
CA GLN A 308 -20.81 9.07 3.45
C GLN A 308 -20.33 10.22 4.37
N LEU A 309 -19.05 10.55 4.32
CA LEU A 309 -18.49 11.70 5.00
C LEU A 309 -18.87 13.00 4.28
N PRO A 310 -18.85 14.13 4.98
CA PRO A 310 -19.13 15.42 4.36
C PRO A 310 -18.20 15.68 3.16
N ILE A 311 -18.74 16.20 2.07
CA ILE A 311 -17.99 16.60 0.88
C ILE A 311 -17.58 18.07 1.05
N PRO A 312 -16.32 18.37 1.42
CA PRO A 312 -15.90 19.74 1.59
C PRO A 312 -15.70 20.43 0.24
N LYS A 313 -15.94 21.72 0.19
CA LYS A 313 -15.53 22.55 -0.95
C LYS A 313 -14.03 22.83 -0.83
N HIS A 314 -13.23 22.08 -1.55
CA HIS A 314 -11.78 22.24 -1.60
C HIS A 314 -11.36 22.52 -3.04
N PRO A 315 -10.83 23.71 -3.37
CA PRO A 315 -10.44 24.05 -4.73
C PRO A 315 -9.41 23.05 -5.28
N GLY A 316 -9.66 22.56 -6.49
CA GLY A 316 -8.79 21.59 -7.15
C GLY A 316 -9.00 20.13 -6.72
N TRP A 317 -9.83 19.85 -5.72
CA TRP A 317 -10.19 18.48 -5.33
C TRP A 317 -11.49 18.03 -5.96
N SER A 318 -11.58 16.75 -6.32
CA SER A 318 -12.78 16.11 -6.85
C SER A 318 -13.12 14.86 -6.05
N PRO A 319 -14.39 14.67 -5.64
CA PRO A 319 -14.79 13.45 -4.94
C PRO A 319 -14.99 12.25 -5.87
N TYR A 320 -14.89 12.44 -7.18
CA TYR A 320 -15.20 11.41 -8.17
C TYR A 320 -13.95 10.66 -8.62
N THR A 321 -14.12 9.37 -8.90
CA THR A 321 -13.09 8.55 -9.54
C THR A 321 -13.25 8.59 -11.06
N THR A 322 -12.17 8.89 -11.79
CA THR A 322 -12.17 9.09 -13.24
C THR A 322 -10.92 8.53 -13.90
N ASN A 323 -11.03 8.17 -15.19
CA ASN A 323 -9.90 7.74 -16.01
C ASN A 323 -9.15 6.54 -15.38
N ILE A 324 -9.85 5.46 -15.09
CA ILE A 324 -9.29 4.26 -14.50
C ILE A 324 -9.13 3.19 -15.58
N PHE A 325 -7.98 2.53 -15.62
CA PHE A 325 -7.73 1.43 -16.52
C PHE A 325 -7.29 0.18 -15.78
N VAL A 326 -8.10 -0.88 -15.83
CA VAL A 326 -7.84 -2.18 -15.20
C VAL A 326 -7.72 -3.23 -16.30
N HIS A 327 -6.57 -3.92 -16.38
CA HIS A 327 -6.35 -4.91 -17.42
C HIS A 327 -5.23 -5.91 -17.09
N ASP A 328 -5.28 -7.07 -17.74
CA ASP A 328 -4.23 -8.09 -17.67
C ASP A 328 -3.87 -8.59 -16.26
N ASN A 329 -4.75 -8.42 -15.27
CA ASN A 329 -4.56 -8.96 -13.93
C ASN A 329 -5.00 -10.44 -13.87
N THR A 330 -4.54 -11.14 -12.85
CA THR A 330 -4.96 -12.51 -12.55
C THR A 330 -5.63 -12.60 -11.20
N TYR A 331 -6.66 -13.42 -11.08
CA TYR A 331 -7.49 -13.55 -9.90
C TYR A 331 -7.52 -15.01 -9.44
N GLU A 332 -6.98 -15.28 -8.26
CA GLU A 332 -7.12 -16.56 -7.58
C GLU A 332 -8.04 -16.39 -6.38
N ARG A 333 -9.04 -17.26 -6.25
CA ARG A 333 -10.11 -17.11 -5.28
C ARG A 333 -10.26 -18.38 -4.45
N GLU A 334 -10.25 -18.23 -3.13
CA GLU A 334 -10.72 -19.26 -2.23
C GLU A 334 -12.22 -19.08 -1.95
N PHE A 335 -12.84 -20.16 -1.49
CA PHE A 335 -14.23 -20.08 -1.04
C PHE A 335 -14.29 -19.32 0.28
N GLY A 336 -15.15 -18.32 0.37
CA GLY A 336 -15.35 -17.55 1.59
C GLY A 336 -16.44 -16.49 1.44
N MET A 337 -16.98 -16.05 2.57
CA MET A 337 -17.89 -14.90 2.62
C MET A 337 -17.10 -13.59 2.64
N PRO A 338 -17.59 -12.55 1.96
CA PRO A 338 -17.07 -11.20 2.14
C PRO A 338 -17.12 -10.76 3.60
N ASP A 339 -16.31 -9.77 3.95
CA ASP A 339 -16.29 -9.22 5.29
C ASP A 339 -17.68 -8.68 5.72
N LEU A 340 -18.04 -8.92 6.98
CA LEU A 340 -19.30 -8.44 7.55
C LEU A 340 -19.11 -7.35 8.61
N THR A 341 -17.89 -6.89 8.83
CA THR A 341 -17.60 -5.86 9.86
C THR A 341 -17.74 -4.45 9.31
N LYS A 342 -17.40 -4.23 8.03
CA LYS A 342 -17.49 -2.92 7.38
C LYS A 342 -18.61 -2.88 6.34
N ASP A 343 -19.18 -1.70 6.10
CA ASP A 343 -20.41 -1.57 5.30
C ASP A 343 -20.27 -1.98 3.84
N MET A 344 -19.13 -1.70 3.20
CA MET A 344 -18.86 -2.18 1.85
C MET A 344 -18.80 -3.71 1.80
N GLY A 345 -18.18 -4.34 2.79
CA GLY A 345 -18.15 -5.81 2.89
C GLY A 345 -19.55 -6.40 3.06
N LYS A 346 -20.39 -5.82 3.95
CA LYS A 346 -21.81 -6.20 4.11
C LYS A 346 -22.59 -6.03 2.81
N LEU A 347 -22.35 -4.94 2.07
CA LEU A 347 -23.00 -4.69 0.78
C LEU A 347 -22.64 -5.80 -0.21
N ILE A 348 -21.37 -6.14 -0.37
CA ILE A 348 -20.91 -7.18 -1.28
C ILE A 348 -21.46 -8.54 -0.83
N ALA A 349 -21.43 -8.85 0.47
CA ALA A 349 -21.98 -10.09 1.01
C ALA A 349 -23.48 -10.23 0.71
N THR A 350 -24.24 -9.14 0.87
CA THR A 350 -25.70 -9.16 0.71
C THR A 350 -26.12 -9.21 -0.77
N LYS A 351 -25.44 -8.45 -1.64
CA LYS A 351 -25.86 -8.29 -3.05
C LYS A 351 -25.17 -9.28 -3.98
N CYS A 352 -23.96 -9.74 -3.66
CA CYS A 352 -23.15 -10.61 -4.52
C CYS A 352 -22.99 -12.02 -3.96
N LEU A 353 -23.15 -12.23 -2.65
CA LEU A 353 -23.02 -13.50 -1.92
C LEU A 353 -21.60 -14.10 -1.95
N LYS A 354 -20.64 -13.48 -2.59
CA LYS A 354 -19.25 -13.94 -2.74
C LYS A 354 -18.31 -12.79 -3.04
N ALA A 355 -17.03 -12.98 -2.79
CA ALA A 355 -15.98 -12.04 -3.16
C ALA A 355 -16.04 -11.67 -4.65
N GLN A 356 -15.73 -10.44 -4.94
CA GLN A 356 -15.67 -9.88 -6.29
C GLN A 356 -14.23 -9.65 -6.73
N ASP A 357 -13.98 -9.77 -8.05
CA ASP A 357 -12.68 -9.39 -8.62
C ASP A 357 -12.61 -7.87 -8.76
N ILE A 358 -13.68 -7.27 -9.29
CA ILE A 358 -13.75 -5.83 -9.47
C ILE A 358 -15.13 -5.33 -8.99
N VAL A 359 -15.08 -4.33 -8.12
CA VAL A 359 -16.26 -3.60 -7.68
C VAL A 359 -16.14 -2.14 -8.12
N TYR A 360 -17.22 -1.59 -8.70
CA TYR A 360 -17.33 -0.17 -9.01
C TYR A 360 -18.59 0.41 -8.32
N ASP A 361 -18.45 1.52 -7.62
CA ASP A 361 -19.58 2.15 -6.91
C ASP A 361 -20.65 2.74 -7.83
N GLY A 362 -20.30 2.98 -9.11
CA GLY A 362 -21.22 3.47 -10.13
C GLY A 362 -21.59 4.95 -9.97
N ILE A 363 -20.96 5.67 -9.08
CA ILE A 363 -21.24 7.10 -8.86
C ILE A 363 -20.62 7.93 -9.98
N VAL A 364 -21.40 8.82 -10.56
CA VAL A 364 -21.00 9.66 -11.69
C VAL A 364 -21.10 11.15 -11.34
N ASP A 365 -20.20 11.92 -11.91
CA ASP A 365 -20.30 13.38 -11.96
C ASP A 365 -21.37 13.77 -12.99
N GLU A 366 -22.49 14.29 -12.54
CA GLU A 366 -23.61 14.65 -13.41
C GLU A 366 -23.25 15.70 -14.47
N SER A 367 -22.23 16.52 -14.22
CA SER A 367 -21.74 17.49 -15.21
C SER A 367 -21.12 16.82 -16.43
N ARG A 368 -20.63 15.58 -16.29
CA ARG A 368 -20.08 14.74 -17.37
C ARG A 368 -21.17 13.88 -18.03
N GLY A 369 -22.31 13.71 -17.38
CA GLY A 369 -23.46 12.92 -17.87
C GLY A 369 -23.98 11.96 -16.82
N ARG A 370 -25.30 11.77 -16.81
CA ARG A 370 -25.98 10.94 -15.80
C ARG A 370 -26.04 9.45 -16.15
N ASN A 371 -25.87 9.11 -17.43
CA ASN A 371 -26.02 7.73 -17.87
C ASN A 371 -24.72 6.96 -17.69
N VAL A 372 -24.62 6.19 -16.63
CA VAL A 372 -23.45 5.35 -16.31
C VAL A 372 -23.09 4.34 -17.41
N GLN A 373 -24.09 3.89 -18.19
CA GLN A 373 -23.88 2.98 -19.32
C GLN A 373 -23.09 3.62 -20.48
N LYS A 374 -23.06 4.96 -20.53
CA LYS A 374 -22.22 5.72 -21.48
C LYS A 374 -20.82 5.97 -20.95
N ASN A 375 -20.51 5.42 -19.79
CA ASN A 375 -19.21 5.53 -19.11
C ASN A 375 -18.63 6.95 -19.01
N PRO A 376 -19.36 7.92 -18.45
CA PRO A 376 -18.93 9.32 -18.40
C PRO A 376 -17.70 9.54 -17.53
N MET A 377 -17.39 8.59 -16.65
CA MET A 377 -16.23 8.63 -15.76
C MET A 377 -14.99 8.02 -16.40
N ASN A 378 -15.11 7.45 -17.60
CA ASN A 378 -14.03 6.80 -18.34
C ASN A 378 -13.35 5.68 -17.52
N ILE A 379 -14.15 4.74 -17.02
CA ILE A 379 -13.68 3.54 -16.33
C ILE A 379 -13.47 2.44 -17.36
N CYS A 380 -12.25 1.95 -17.50
CA CYS A 380 -11.86 0.93 -18.46
C CYS A 380 -11.58 -0.39 -17.75
N ILE A 381 -12.23 -1.48 -18.18
CA ILE A 381 -12.00 -2.83 -17.67
C ILE A 381 -11.79 -3.78 -18.84
N ARG A 382 -10.54 -4.22 -19.05
CA ARG A 382 -10.14 -5.11 -20.14
C ARG A 382 -9.42 -6.35 -19.63
N GLU A 383 -10.08 -7.06 -18.74
CA GLU A 383 -9.55 -8.30 -18.20
C GLU A 383 -9.71 -9.45 -19.21
N LYS A 384 -8.71 -10.34 -19.24
CA LYS A 384 -8.71 -11.53 -20.14
C LYS A 384 -9.38 -12.74 -19.52
N THR A 385 -9.77 -12.65 -18.25
CA THR A 385 -10.42 -13.75 -17.53
C THR A 385 -11.86 -13.94 -18.02
N SER A 386 -12.22 -15.15 -18.38
CA SER A 386 -13.55 -15.49 -18.91
C SER A 386 -14.63 -15.57 -17.83
N ASP A 387 -14.24 -15.71 -16.58
CA ASP A 387 -15.12 -15.85 -15.40
C ASP A 387 -15.02 -14.65 -14.44
N LEU A 388 -14.75 -13.46 -14.98
CA LEU A 388 -14.62 -12.21 -14.20
C LEU A 388 -15.84 -11.98 -13.33
N ARG A 389 -15.61 -11.81 -12.03
CA ARG A 389 -16.65 -11.40 -11.07
C ARG A 389 -16.64 -9.88 -10.92
N PHE A 390 -17.36 -9.23 -11.79
CA PHE A 390 -17.54 -7.79 -11.77
C PHE A 390 -18.88 -7.41 -11.16
N THR A 391 -18.93 -6.36 -10.38
CA THR A 391 -20.15 -5.75 -9.92
C THR A 391 -20.06 -4.22 -9.89
N ARG A 392 -20.97 -3.56 -10.61
CA ARG A 392 -21.25 -2.13 -10.44
C ARG A 392 -22.47 -1.97 -9.53
N PHE A 393 -22.37 -1.10 -8.56
CA PHE A 393 -23.51 -0.70 -7.75
C PHE A 393 -24.24 0.53 -8.33
N SER A 394 -25.49 0.70 -7.94
CA SER A 394 -26.25 1.94 -8.11
C SER A 394 -26.64 2.41 -6.72
N LEU A 395 -25.99 3.45 -6.23
CA LEU A 395 -26.24 3.97 -4.89
C LEU A 395 -27.39 4.98 -4.94
N PRO A 396 -28.53 4.72 -4.24
CA PRO A 396 -29.64 5.63 -4.20
C PRO A 396 -29.32 6.85 -3.33
N ALA A 397 -30.00 7.97 -3.60
CA ALA A 397 -29.87 9.18 -2.80
C ALA A 397 -30.28 9.00 -1.32
N SER A 398 -31.12 7.97 -1.05
CA SER A 398 -31.54 7.61 0.31
C SER A 398 -30.45 7.01 1.17
N GLY A 399 -29.37 6.48 0.57
CA GLY A 399 -28.33 5.72 1.26
C GLY A 399 -28.76 4.36 1.82
N LYS A 400 -30.01 3.92 1.57
CA LYS A 400 -30.53 2.67 2.11
C LYS A 400 -29.97 1.45 1.36
N LEU A 401 -29.34 0.53 2.07
CA LEU A 401 -28.81 -0.72 1.54
C LEU A 401 -29.83 -1.54 0.74
N SER A 402 -31.10 -1.53 1.16
CA SER A 402 -32.18 -2.26 0.46
C SER A 402 -32.44 -1.74 -0.95
N GLU A 403 -32.20 -0.47 -1.19
CA GLU A 403 -32.45 0.22 -2.46
C GLU A 403 -31.23 0.19 -3.39
N ILE A 404 -30.08 -0.29 -2.93
CA ILE A 404 -28.88 -0.46 -3.76
C ILE A 404 -29.10 -1.63 -4.72
N GLU A 405 -28.89 -1.37 -6.00
CA GLU A 405 -28.90 -2.42 -7.03
C GLU A 405 -27.47 -2.81 -7.43
N ALA A 406 -27.29 -4.08 -7.83
CA ALA A 406 -26.02 -4.65 -8.25
C ALA A 406 -26.14 -5.12 -9.71
N PHE A 407 -25.22 -4.68 -10.55
CA PHE A 407 -25.19 -4.97 -11.98
C PHE A 407 -23.87 -5.71 -12.33
N PRO A 408 -23.94 -6.99 -12.72
CA PRO A 408 -22.74 -7.80 -12.97
C PRO A 408 -22.16 -7.61 -14.38
N ASP A 409 -22.65 -6.66 -15.16
CA ASP A 409 -22.24 -6.45 -16.56
C ASP A 409 -21.11 -5.42 -16.69
N ALA A 410 -19.93 -5.88 -17.08
CA ALA A 410 -18.76 -5.05 -17.36
C ALA A 410 -18.73 -4.48 -18.80
N THR A 411 -19.63 -4.91 -19.68
CA THR A 411 -19.60 -4.54 -21.12
C THR A 411 -19.54 -3.04 -21.38
N PRO A 412 -20.26 -2.16 -20.63
CA PRO A 412 -20.17 -0.72 -20.82
C PRO A 412 -18.78 -0.12 -20.60
N PHE A 413 -17.91 -0.85 -19.90
CA PHE A 413 -16.57 -0.42 -19.50
C PHE A 413 -15.45 -1.00 -20.35
N ASN A 414 -15.77 -1.80 -21.38
CA ASN A 414 -14.78 -2.45 -22.24
C ASN A 414 -14.29 -1.53 -23.38
N ALA A 415 -15.12 -0.60 -23.84
CA ALA A 415 -14.82 0.31 -24.94
C ALA A 415 -14.37 1.66 -24.38
N CYS A 416 -13.07 1.86 -24.23
CA CYS A 416 -12.51 3.05 -23.64
C CYS A 416 -11.08 3.34 -24.12
N THR A 417 -10.64 4.58 -23.90
CA THR A 417 -9.31 5.06 -24.29
C THR A 417 -8.63 5.76 -23.09
N VAL A 418 -8.26 4.99 -22.07
CA VAL A 418 -7.42 5.52 -20.99
C VAL A 418 -5.98 5.18 -21.30
N THR A 419 -5.10 6.15 -21.20
CA THR A 419 -3.66 5.96 -21.23
C THR A 419 -3.07 6.71 -20.06
N VAL A 420 -2.50 6.00 -19.11
CA VAL A 420 -1.78 6.60 -17.99
C VAL A 420 -0.30 6.61 -18.32
N LYS A 421 0.27 7.80 -18.41
CA LYS A 421 1.71 7.97 -18.67
C LYS A 421 2.37 8.44 -17.39
N THR A 422 3.29 7.65 -16.88
CA THR A 422 4.21 8.02 -15.81
C THR A 422 5.57 8.35 -16.40
N THR A 423 6.28 9.24 -15.76
CA THR A 423 7.69 9.52 -16.06
C THR A 423 8.46 9.15 -14.81
N PRO A 424 9.02 7.94 -14.73
CA PRO A 424 9.76 7.54 -13.53
C PRO A 424 10.89 8.51 -13.25
N PRO A 425 11.20 8.79 -11.98
CA PRO A 425 12.32 9.64 -11.63
C PRO A 425 13.63 8.98 -12.10
N VAL A 426 14.54 9.79 -12.58
CA VAL A 426 15.93 9.38 -12.78
C VAL A 426 16.62 9.51 -11.42
N LEU A 427 16.74 8.41 -10.69
CA LEU A 427 17.36 8.31 -9.35
C LEU A 427 18.59 7.41 -9.39
#